data_c03e57d54665ded94554a9fccd6412a3
#
_entry.id   c03e57d54665ded94554a9fccd6412a3
#
_cell.length_a   1.000
_cell.length_b   1.000
_cell.length_c   1.000
_cell.angle_alpha   90.00
_cell.angle_beta   90.00
_cell.angle_gamma   90.00
#
_symmetry.space_group_name_H-M   'P 1'
#
loop_
_entity.id
_entity.type
_entity.pdbx_description
1 polymer ?
#
loop_
_entity_poly.entity_id
_entity_poly.type
_entity_poly.pdbx_seq_one_letter_code
_entity_poly.pdbx_strand_id
1 'polypeptide(L)'
;MPGLGLLILIIALTIVGALTAGLFGRWILGAGERVLDRMPVIRSLYSTVKQIFETVLAQKSNAFRGAGLVGYPRKGLWTIAFVTGETEGEIKDLSDFDSVNIYVPTTPNPTSGFLLFVPRKDLVALEMSVEEAIKMVISGGLVTPPKSPC
;
A
#
# COMPACT_ATOMS: atom_id res chain seq x y z
N MET A 1 9.95 -52.06 22.78
CA MET A 1 9.92 -50.61 23.02
C MET A 1 9.09 -49.92 21.96
N PRO A 2 7.78 -49.79 22.14
CA PRO A 2 6.90 -49.23 21.08
C PRO A 2 7.10 -47.72 20.81
N GLY A 3 7.66 -46.97 21.79
CA GLY A 3 7.84 -45.52 21.64
C GLY A 3 8.99 -45.08 20.74
N LEU A 4 10.05 -45.91 20.61
CA LEU A 4 11.20 -45.59 19.79
C LEU A 4 10.84 -45.60 18.26
N GLY A 5 10.00 -46.56 17.85
CA GLY A 5 9.54 -46.63 16.48
C GLY A 5 8.66 -45.44 16.05
N LEU A 6 7.81 -44.96 16.96
CA LEU A 6 6.99 -43.78 16.72
C LEU A 6 7.83 -42.51 16.60
N LEU A 7 8.85 -42.36 17.45
CA LEU A 7 9.77 -41.22 17.41
C LEU A 7 10.55 -41.16 16.09
N ILE A 8 11.08 -42.32 15.65
CA ILE A 8 11.80 -42.45 14.37
C ILE A 8 10.88 -42.12 13.20
N LEU A 9 9.63 -42.57 13.22
CA LEU A 9 8.64 -42.29 12.18
C LEU A 9 8.34 -40.79 12.09
N ILE A 10 8.13 -40.12 13.20
CA ILE A 10 7.87 -38.67 13.24
C ILE A 10 9.07 -37.89 12.69
N ILE A 11 10.29 -38.24 13.09
CA ILE A 11 11.50 -37.60 12.60
C ILE A 11 11.66 -37.80 11.08
N ALA A 12 11.46 -39.03 10.59
CA ALA A 12 11.54 -39.36 9.17
C ALA A 12 10.51 -38.56 8.34
N LEU A 13 9.25 -38.51 8.79
CA LEU A 13 8.21 -37.73 8.12
C LEU A 13 8.48 -36.24 8.10
N THR A 14 9.07 -35.70 9.20
CA THR A 14 9.43 -34.28 9.28
C THR A 14 10.56 -33.94 8.33
N ILE A 15 11.57 -34.80 8.21
CA ILE A 15 12.70 -34.61 7.28
C ILE A 15 12.20 -34.70 5.84
N VAL A 16 11.41 -35.70 5.49
CA VAL A 16 10.84 -35.85 4.14
C VAL A 16 9.94 -34.66 3.81
N GLY A 17 9.10 -34.22 4.73
CA GLY A 17 8.24 -33.05 4.56
C GLY A 17 9.04 -31.76 4.31
N ALA A 18 10.09 -31.52 5.10
CA ALA A 18 10.94 -30.33 4.96
C ALA A 18 11.73 -30.34 3.63
N LEU A 19 12.26 -31.50 3.24
CA LEU A 19 12.97 -31.65 1.94
C LEU A 19 12.01 -31.45 0.76
N THR A 20 10.84 -32.02 0.83
CA THR A 20 9.82 -31.92 -0.25
C THR A 20 9.30 -30.49 -0.37
N ALA A 21 9.00 -29.82 0.73
CA ALA A 21 8.53 -28.43 0.72
C ALA A 21 9.60 -27.47 0.15
N GLY A 22 10.87 -27.65 0.52
CA GLY A 22 11.96 -26.80 0.04
C GLY A 22 12.30 -26.97 -1.44
N LEU A 23 12.36 -28.18 -1.94
CA LEU A 23 12.69 -28.49 -3.35
C LEU A 23 11.47 -28.26 -4.27
N PHE A 24 10.31 -28.72 -3.88
CA PHE A 24 9.06 -28.56 -4.64
C PHE A 24 8.64 -27.08 -4.71
N GLY A 25 8.75 -26.35 -3.61
CA GLY A 25 8.44 -24.92 -3.56
C GLY A 25 9.34 -24.13 -4.53
N ARG A 26 10.64 -24.40 -4.54
CA ARG A 26 11.59 -23.77 -5.48
C ARG A 26 11.34 -24.16 -6.93
N TRP A 27 10.95 -25.40 -7.19
CA TRP A 27 10.65 -25.86 -8.54
C TRP A 27 9.35 -25.25 -9.08
N ILE A 28 8.30 -25.15 -8.25
CA ILE A 28 7.03 -24.50 -8.60
C ILE A 28 7.24 -23.01 -8.85
N LEU A 29 8.00 -22.33 -7.99
CA LEU A 29 8.32 -20.91 -8.18
C LEU A 29 9.11 -20.69 -9.47
N GLY A 30 10.15 -21.49 -9.73
CA GLY A 30 10.94 -21.40 -10.95
C GLY A 30 10.20 -21.82 -12.23
N ALA A 31 9.20 -22.71 -12.13
CA ALA A 31 8.32 -23.05 -13.25
C ALA A 31 7.32 -21.92 -13.50
N GLY A 32 6.76 -21.32 -12.43
CA GLY A 32 5.89 -20.15 -12.50
C GLY A 32 6.58 -18.95 -13.16
N GLU A 33 7.80 -18.64 -12.76
CA GLU A 33 8.60 -17.57 -13.37
C GLU A 33 8.84 -17.81 -14.86
N ARG A 34 9.18 -19.04 -15.27
CA ARG A 34 9.38 -19.38 -16.69
C ARG A 34 8.11 -19.28 -17.54
N VAL A 35 6.94 -19.54 -16.97
CA VAL A 35 5.65 -19.35 -17.64
C VAL A 35 5.31 -17.86 -17.76
N LEU A 36 5.56 -17.08 -16.71
CA LEU A 36 5.38 -15.63 -16.71
C LEU A 36 6.32 -14.93 -17.70
N ASP A 37 7.56 -15.39 -17.84
CA ASP A 37 8.55 -14.84 -18.80
C ASP A 37 8.14 -15.04 -20.26
N ARG A 38 7.30 -16.03 -20.57
CA ARG A 38 6.80 -16.29 -21.92
C ARG A 38 5.55 -15.47 -22.31
N MET A 39 4.96 -14.75 -21.38
CA MET A 39 3.78 -13.90 -21.63
C MET A 39 4.14 -12.41 -21.60
N PRO A 40 4.40 -11.76 -22.73
CA PRO A 40 4.89 -10.36 -22.78
C PRO A 40 3.95 -9.37 -22.10
N VAL A 41 2.63 -9.60 -22.14
CA VAL A 41 1.64 -8.74 -21.49
C VAL A 41 1.66 -8.89 -19.97
N ILE A 42 1.80 -10.12 -19.47
CA ILE A 42 1.85 -10.39 -18.02
C ILE A 42 3.17 -9.88 -17.43
N ARG A 43 4.28 -9.99 -18.17
CA ARG A 43 5.57 -9.45 -17.76
C ARG A 43 5.53 -7.92 -17.63
N SER A 44 4.91 -7.23 -18.58
CA SER A 44 4.74 -5.78 -18.53
C SER A 44 3.86 -5.37 -17.33
N LEU A 45 2.75 -6.05 -17.10
CA LEU A 45 1.87 -5.80 -15.96
C LEU A 45 2.57 -6.11 -14.63
N TYR A 46 3.27 -7.25 -14.54
CA TYR A 46 4.02 -7.63 -13.34
C TYR A 46 5.16 -6.64 -13.05
N SER A 47 5.92 -6.22 -14.07
CA SER A 47 7.00 -5.23 -13.87
C SER A 47 6.45 -3.88 -13.41
N THR A 48 5.32 -3.46 -13.95
CA THR A 48 4.65 -2.21 -13.55
C THR A 48 4.14 -2.31 -12.10
N VAL A 49 3.47 -3.39 -11.75
CA VAL A 49 2.99 -3.63 -10.38
C VAL A 49 4.17 -3.75 -9.41
N LYS A 50 5.21 -4.50 -9.78
CA LYS A 50 6.43 -4.63 -8.97
C LYS A 50 7.12 -3.28 -8.78
N GLN A 51 7.25 -2.48 -9.84
CA GLN A 51 7.84 -1.14 -9.78
C GLN A 51 7.01 -0.20 -8.89
N ILE A 52 5.67 -0.27 -8.96
CA ILE A 52 4.78 0.47 -8.05
C ILE A 52 5.02 0.00 -6.61
N PHE A 53 5.04 -1.32 -6.36
CA PHE A 53 5.29 -1.88 -5.03
C PHE A 53 6.69 -1.53 -4.50
N GLU A 54 7.72 -1.65 -5.30
CA GLU A 54 9.09 -1.27 -4.91
C GLU A 54 9.21 0.23 -4.65
N THR A 55 8.55 1.07 -5.44
CA THR A 55 8.51 2.52 -5.23
C THR A 55 7.75 2.87 -3.94
N VAL A 56 6.63 2.21 -3.68
CA VAL A 56 5.82 2.41 -2.46
C VAL A 56 6.52 1.84 -1.22
N LEU A 57 7.21 0.69 -1.34
CA LEU A 57 7.95 0.07 -0.23
C LEU A 57 9.32 0.70 0.03
N ALA A 58 10.04 1.13 -1.01
CA ALA A 58 11.31 1.83 -0.87
C ALA A 58 11.14 3.25 -0.30
N GLN A 59 9.97 3.85 -0.52
CA GLN A 59 9.60 5.14 0.06
C GLN A 59 8.84 4.98 1.39
N LYS A 60 9.30 4.12 2.28
CA LYS A 60 8.68 3.84 3.59
C LYS A 60 8.43 5.07 4.48
N SER A 61 8.83 6.27 4.07
CA SER A 61 8.52 7.52 4.78
C SER A 61 8.16 8.70 3.87
N ASN A 62 8.24 8.60 2.53
CA ASN A 62 8.06 9.74 1.62
C ASN A 62 7.00 9.56 0.52
N ALA A 63 6.23 8.46 0.50
CA ALA A 63 5.15 8.28 -0.47
C ALA A 63 4.03 9.32 -0.30
N PHE A 64 3.83 9.76 0.93
CA PHE A 64 2.92 10.84 1.26
C PHE A 64 3.72 12.03 1.80
N ARG A 65 3.60 13.18 1.14
CA ARG A 65 4.27 14.43 1.56
C ARG A 65 3.66 15.03 2.81
N GLY A 66 2.46 14.60 3.19
CA GLY A 66 1.74 15.06 4.37
C GLY A 66 0.29 14.62 4.36
N ALA A 67 -0.39 14.86 5.48
CA ALA A 67 -1.82 14.68 5.62
C ALA A 67 -2.53 16.04 5.54
N GLY A 68 -3.73 16.06 5.02
CA GLY A 68 -4.56 17.26 4.93
C GLY A 68 -6.04 16.94 5.02
N LEU A 69 -6.84 17.98 5.11
CA LEU A 69 -8.30 17.91 5.01
C LEU A 69 -8.73 18.51 3.68
N VAL A 70 -9.68 17.86 3.03
CA VAL A 70 -10.32 18.34 1.79
C VAL A 70 -11.82 18.22 1.90
N GLY A 71 -12.54 19.15 1.28
CA GLY A 71 -13.99 19.11 1.18
C GLY A 71 -14.45 18.05 0.17
N TYR A 72 -14.81 16.86 0.62
CA TYR A 72 -15.23 15.75 -0.24
C TYR A 72 -16.33 14.91 0.44
N PRO A 73 -17.34 14.42 -0.31
CA PRO A 73 -17.62 14.61 -1.74
C PRO A 73 -18.25 15.96 -2.11
N ARG A 74 -18.52 16.81 -1.14
CA ARG A 74 -19.11 18.15 -1.36
C ARG A 74 -18.63 19.13 -0.31
N LYS A 75 -18.76 20.42 -0.61
CA LYS A 75 -18.48 21.49 0.36
C LYS A 75 -19.25 21.30 1.67
N GLY A 76 -18.55 21.50 2.80
CA GLY A 76 -19.09 21.32 4.15
C GLY A 76 -18.90 19.93 4.75
N LEU A 77 -18.46 18.94 3.97
CA LEU A 77 -17.98 17.65 4.45
C LEU A 77 -16.46 17.60 4.31
N TRP A 78 -15.78 17.17 5.36
CA TRP A 78 -14.33 17.08 5.39
C TRP A 78 -13.89 15.63 5.46
N THR A 79 -12.83 15.31 4.73
CA THR A 79 -12.20 14.00 4.79
C THR A 79 -10.69 14.16 4.89
N ILE A 80 -10.04 13.16 5.48
CA ILE A 80 -8.58 13.05 5.48
C ILE A 80 -8.12 12.69 4.08
N ALA A 81 -7.09 13.39 3.62
CA ALA A 81 -6.41 13.13 2.36
C ALA A 81 -4.90 13.14 2.56
N PHE A 82 -4.20 12.32 1.79
CA PHE A 82 -2.74 12.27 1.77
C PHE A 82 -2.23 12.93 0.50
N VAL A 83 -1.31 13.89 0.64
CA VAL A 83 -0.67 14.55 -0.49
C VAL A 83 0.35 13.60 -1.12
N THR A 84 0.16 13.26 -2.38
CA THR A 84 1.05 12.35 -3.12
C THR A 84 2.04 13.08 -4.02
N GLY A 85 1.72 14.29 -4.46
CA GLY A 85 2.63 15.08 -5.29
C GLY A 85 1.97 16.31 -5.91
N GLU A 86 2.73 16.99 -6.74
CA GLU A 86 2.22 18.05 -7.61
C GLU A 86 1.54 17.42 -8.82
N THR A 87 0.54 18.10 -9.38
CA THR A 87 -0.08 17.67 -10.62
C THR A 87 0.83 18.04 -11.79
N GLU A 88 1.10 17.07 -12.64
CA GLU A 88 1.98 17.22 -13.81
C GLU A 88 1.31 16.68 -15.07
N GLY A 89 1.90 17.00 -16.24
CA GLY A 89 1.47 16.49 -17.54
C GLY A 89 0.11 17.00 -17.97
N GLU A 90 -0.59 16.20 -18.78
CA GLU A 90 -1.85 16.55 -19.42
C GLU A 90 -2.92 17.08 -18.44
N ILE A 91 -2.98 16.51 -17.24
CA ILE A 91 -3.96 16.92 -16.22
C ILE A 91 -3.67 18.35 -15.74
N LYS A 92 -2.39 18.71 -15.62
CA LYS A 92 -1.99 20.07 -15.27
C LYS A 92 -2.35 21.05 -16.38
N ASP A 93 -2.12 20.65 -17.63
CA ASP A 93 -2.40 21.50 -18.79
C ASP A 93 -3.90 21.75 -18.98
N LEU A 94 -4.74 20.80 -18.57
CA LEU A 94 -6.20 20.90 -18.61
C LEU A 94 -6.80 21.60 -17.37
N SER A 95 -6.03 21.78 -16.31
CA SER A 95 -6.49 22.47 -15.10
C SER A 95 -6.12 23.94 -15.12
N ASP A 96 -7.11 24.82 -15.01
CA ASP A 96 -6.91 26.28 -14.95
C ASP A 96 -6.41 26.78 -13.58
N PHE A 97 -5.94 25.87 -12.69
CA PHE A 97 -5.54 26.19 -11.33
C PHE A 97 -4.31 25.40 -10.88
N ASP A 98 -3.58 25.96 -9.92
CA ASP A 98 -2.50 25.24 -9.24
C ASP A 98 -3.06 24.07 -8.45
N SER A 99 -2.84 22.84 -8.97
CA SER A 99 -3.42 21.60 -8.46
C SER A 99 -2.38 20.70 -7.80
N VAL A 100 -2.83 19.97 -6.79
CA VAL A 100 -2.06 18.94 -6.10
C VAL A 100 -2.78 17.61 -6.19
N ASN A 101 -2.00 16.55 -6.27
CA ASN A 101 -2.50 15.17 -6.25
C ASN A 101 -2.73 14.75 -4.80
N ILE A 102 -3.92 14.29 -4.50
CA ILE A 102 -4.25 13.78 -3.19
C ILE A 102 -4.88 12.38 -3.29
N TYR A 103 -4.58 11.57 -2.30
CA TYR A 103 -5.22 10.28 -2.10
C TYR A 103 -6.20 10.36 -0.94
N VAL A 104 -7.46 10.08 -1.19
CA VAL A 104 -8.52 10.02 -0.18
C VAL A 104 -8.80 8.56 0.14
N PRO A 105 -8.37 8.05 1.31
CA PRO A 105 -8.53 6.64 1.66
C PRO A 105 -9.97 6.31 2.06
N THR A 106 -10.33 5.02 1.95
CA THR A 106 -11.55 4.48 2.56
C THR A 106 -11.29 4.02 4.00
N THR A 107 -12.34 4.02 4.81
CA THR A 107 -12.32 3.53 6.20
C THR A 107 -13.06 2.19 6.29
N PRO A 108 -12.55 1.19 7.00
CA PRO A 108 -11.29 1.12 7.76
C PRO A 108 -10.07 0.68 6.91
N ASN A 109 -10.25 0.44 5.62
CA ASN A 109 -9.20 -0.06 4.73
C ASN A 109 -8.54 1.09 3.96
N PRO A 110 -7.34 1.57 4.38
CA PRO A 110 -6.66 2.68 3.73
C PRO A 110 -5.95 2.29 2.42
N THR A 111 -5.99 1.03 2.01
CA THR A 111 -5.36 0.58 0.76
C THR A 111 -6.23 0.85 -0.47
N SER A 112 -7.50 1.16 -0.28
CA SER A 112 -8.44 1.60 -1.30
C SER A 112 -8.86 3.04 -1.08
N GLY A 113 -9.26 3.74 -2.14
CA GLY A 113 -9.63 5.15 -2.07
C GLY A 113 -9.72 5.80 -3.44
N PHE A 114 -9.67 7.12 -3.45
CA PHE A 114 -9.80 7.93 -4.66
C PHE A 114 -8.56 8.79 -4.86
N LEU A 115 -8.06 8.84 -6.09
CA LEU A 115 -7.09 9.85 -6.51
C LEU A 115 -7.86 11.08 -6.97
N LEU A 116 -7.58 12.21 -6.36
CA LEU A 116 -8.20 13.49 -6.72
C LEU A 116 -7.11 14.51 -7.06
N PHE A 117 -7.46 15.42 -7.96
CA PHE A 117 -6.66 16.59 -8.31
C PHE A 117 -7.42 17.81 -7.83
N VAL A 118 -6.91 18.47 -6.82
CA VAL A 118 -7.62 19.56 -6.15
C VAL A 118 -6.80 20.85 -6.19
N PRO A 119 -7.47 22.02 -6.23
CA PRO A 119 -6.76 23.28 -6.04
C PRO A 119 -6.03 23.26 -4.70
N ARG A 120 -4.76 23.68 -4.69
CA ARG A 120 -3.95 23.77 -3.46
C ARG A 120 -4.64 24.57 -2.35
N LYS A 121 -5.39 25.61 -2.71
CA LYS A 121 -6.15 26.45 -1.78
C LYS A 121 -7.30 25.73 -1.05
N ASP A 122 -7.78 24.62 -1.62
CA ASP A 122 -8.89 23.84 -1.06
C ASP A 122 -8.41 22.70 -0.16
N LEU A 123 -7.08 22.52 -0.05
CA LEU A 123 -6.43 21.57 0.84
C LEU A 123 -5.95 22.30 2.10
N VAL A 124 -6.43 21.86 3.25
CA VAL A 124 -5.99 22.35 4.56
C VAL A 124 -4.94 21.36 5.11
N ALA A 125 -3.68 21.80 5.17
CA ALA A 125 -2.60 20.97 5.72
C ALA A 125 -2.83 20.66 7.20
N LEU A 126 -2.56 19.42 7.61
CA LEU A 126 -2.62 19.00 9.01
C LEU A 126 -1.20 18.91 9.58
N GLU A 127 -1.05 19.26 10.85
CA GLU A 127 0.23 19.14 11.58
C GLU A 127 0.53 17.71 12.01
N MET A 128 -0.51 16.85 12.07
CA MET A 128 -0.33 15.44 12.42
C MET A 128 0.50 14.70 11.37
N SER A 129 1.23 13.70 11.82
CA SER A 129 2.00 12.83 10.94
C SER A 129 1.08 11.95 10.07
N VAL A 130 1.62 11.47 8.95
CA VAL A 130 0.91 10.52 8.06
C VAL A 130 0.50 9.27 8.82
N GLU A 131 1.34 8.77 9.75
CA GLU A 131 1.01 7.60 10.58
C GLU A 131 -0.18 7.84 11.49
N GLU A 132 -0.28 9.01 12.11
CA GLU A 132 -1.39 9.39 12.97
C GLU A 132 -2.68 9.51 12.16
N ALA A 133 -2.61 10.11 10.98
CA ALA A 133 -3.74 10.20 10.06
C ALA A 133 -4.21 8.80 9.60
N ILE A 134 -3.29 7.87 9.29
CA ILE A 134 -3.63 6.48 8.95
C ILE A 134 -4.32 5.78 10.12
N LYS A 135 -3.84 5.93 11.36
CA LYS A 135 -4.50 5.36 12.55
C LYS A 135 -5.92 5.88 12.72
N MET A 136 -6.13 7.18 12.47
CA MET A 136 -7.46 7.78 12.48
C MET A 136 -8.38 7.18 11.41
N VAL A 137 -7.90 7.00 10.19
CA VAL A 137 -8.65 6.38 9.08
C VAL A 137 -9.02 4.94 9.41
N ILE A 138 -8.07 4.12 9.88
CA ILE A 138 -8.30 2.71 10.22
C ILE A 138 -9.30 2.57 11.37
N SER A 139 -9.23 3.45 12.36
CA SER A 139 -10.12 3.43 13.52
C SER A 139 -11.49 4.05 13.27
N GLY A 140 -11.75 4.63 12.08
CA GLY A 140 -12.98 5.35 11.81
C GLY A 140 -13.14 6.62 12.65
N GLY A 141 -12.02 7.25 13.05
CA GLY A 141 -12.01 8.44 13.89
C GLY A 141 -12.09 8.19 15.40
N LEU A 142 -12.10 6.91 15.83
CA LEU A 142 -12.13 6.57 17.27
C LEU A 142 -10.79 6.89 17.96
N VAL A 143 -9.69 6.80 17.23
CA VAL A 143 -8.35 7.17 17.71
C VAL A 143 -8.00 8.52 17.13
N THR A 144 -7.91 9.52 17.99
CA THR A 144 -7.50 10.90 17.62
C THR A 144 -6.10 11.13 18.17
N PRO A 145 -5.14 11.63 17.35
CA PRO A 145 -3.83 11.97 17.85
C PRO A 145 -3.92 13.11 18.88
N PRO A 146 -3.02 13.11 19.89
CA PRO A 146 -2.97 14.23 20.83
C PRO A 146 -2.63 15.52 20.07
N LYS A 147 -3.20 16.65 20.50
CA LYS A 147 -2.81 17.96 19.97
C LYS A 147 -1.31 18.14 20.13
N SER A 148 -0.60 18.46 19.03
CA SER A 148 0.78 18.88 19.13
C SER A 148 0.89 20.04 20.11
N PRO A 149 1.78 20.02 21.10
CA PRO A 149 1.98 21.17 21.96
C PRO A 149 2.45 22.34 21.10
N CYS A 150 1.75 23.46 21.18
CA CYS A 150 2.14 24.73 20.57
C CYS A 150 3.49 25.21 21.10
#